data_14ae5dbefea717e6450be4bd734186ec
#
_entry.id   14ae5dbefea717e6450be4bd734186ec
#
_cell.length_a   1.000
_cell.length_b   1.000
_cell.length_c   1.000
_cell.angle_alpha   90.00
_cell.angle_beta   90.00
_cell.angle_gamma   90.00
#
_symmetry.space_group_name_H-M   'P 1'
#
loop_
_entity.id
_entity.type
_entity.pdbx_description
1 polymer ?
#
loop_
_entity_poly.entity_id
_entity_poly.type
_entity_poly.pdbx_seq_one_letter_code
_entity_poly.pdbx_strand_id
1 'polypeptide(L)'
;KVRTLYPESVPKVLVSDTVGFIKNLPHGLVASFKSTLDEALSASLLLHVIDSGDPGFEAQLEVTDKVLAEIGADDVPKIRVFNKIDYLNDAVAQTERISELQTKYPDCIVLSARRKDDIAELHQAIVHFFQQQLVESEIFLPWAAQGLRGEIFASCEVLEERVDASGAFFRFRSTPEVIARLHELSDNEN
;
A
#
# COMPACT_ATOMS: atom_id res chain seq x y z
N LYS A 1 11.44 8.36 -5.61
CA LYS A 1 12.34 7.18 -5.54
C LYS A 1 11.53 5.94 -5.17
N VAL A 2 11.53 4.91 -6.03
CA VAL A 2 10.77 3.67 -5.80
C VAL A 2 11.62 2.64 -5.05
N ARG A 3 11.02 1.96 -4.08
CA ARG A 3 11.63 0.86 -3.30
C ARG A 3 10.59 -0.24 -3.05
N THR A 4 11.04 -1.47 -2.91
CA THR A 4 10.19 -2.56 -2.40
C THR A 4 9.93 -2.36 -0.91
N LEU A 5 8.69 -2.57 -0.49
CA LEU A 5 8.33 -2.63 0.94
C LEU A 5 9.07 -3.80 1.59
N TYR A 6 9.66 -3.59 2.77
CA TYR A 6 10.41 -4.62 3.50
C TYR A 6 9.87 -4.74 4.94
N PRO A 7 9.67 -5.95 5.45
CA PRO A 7 9.81 -7.27 4.79
C PRO A 7 8.93 -7.42 3.55
N GLU A 8 9.41 -8.21 2.56
CA GLU A 8 8.62 -8.45 1.35
C GLU A 8 7.31 -9.16 1.66
N SER A 9 6.27 -8.81 0.94
CA SER A 9 4.92 -9.36 1.06
C SER A 9 4.44 -9.98 -0.25
N VAL A 10 3.39 -10.78 -0.13
CA VAL A 10 2.60 -11.20 -1.29
C VAL A 10 1.21 -10.57 -1.16
N PRO A 11 0.78 -9.75 -2.13
CA PRO A 11 1.52 -9.33 -3.33
C PRO A 11 2.73 -8.44 -3.00
N LYS A 12 3.69 -8.36 -3.92
CA LYS A 12 4.83 -7.46 -3.78
C LYS A 12 4.40 -6.01 -3.85
N VAL A 13 4.68 -5.24 -2.81
CA VAL A 13 4.32 -3.82 -2.71
C VAL A 13 5.53 -2.94 -3.02
N LEU A 14 5.34 -1.96 -3.90
CA LEU A 14 6.32 -0.93 -4.21
C LEU A 14 5.92 0.38 -3.55
N VAL A 15 6.86 1.03 -2.90
CA VAL A 15 6.66 2.34 -2.26
C VAL A 15 7.43 3.39 -3.04
N SER A 16 6.73 4.42 -3.51
CA SER A 16 7.33 5.60 -4.13
C SER A 16 7.32 6.77 -3.15
N ASP A 17 8.47 7.39 -2.97
CA ASP A 17 8.62 8.61 -2.18
C ASP A 17 8.46 9.81 -3.11
N THR A 18 7.42 10.60 -2.87
CA THR A 18 7.12 11.81 -3.63
C THR A 18 7.80 13.03 -3.01
N VAL A 19 7.88 14.12 -3.76
CA VAL A 19 8.33 15.40 -3.22
C VAL A 19 7.30 15.89 -2.20
N GLY A 20 7.74 16.22 -0.98
CA GLY A 20 6.87 16.70 0.09
C GLY A 20 6.07 17.93 -0.34
N PHE A 21 4.82 18.01 0.09
CA PHE A 21 3.98 19.19 -0.14
C PHE A 21 4.64 20.42 0.46
N ILE A 22 5.01 21.37 -0.39
CA ILE A 22 5.60 22.65 0.03
C ILE A 22 4.47 23.51 0.61
N LYS A 23 4.66 23.99 1.84
CA LYS A 23 3.78 25.03 2.43
C LYS A 23 3.64 26.18 1.43
N ASN A 24 2.39 26.51 1.06
CA ASN A 24 2.05 27.54 0.08
C ASN A 24 2.46 27.22 -1.37
N LEU A 25 1.93 26.13 -1.94
CA LEU A 25 1.99 25.90 -3.40
C LEU A 25 1.21 27.04 -4.10
N PRO A 26 1.86 27.94 -4.85
CA PRO A 26 1.14 28.88 -5.69
C PRO A 26 0.38 28.10 -6.76
N HIS A 27 -0.87 28.47 -7.04
CA HIS A 27 -1.70 27.85 -8.07
C HIS A 27 -1.03 27.73 -9.46
N GLY A 28 0.04 28.48 -9.74
CA GLY A 28 0.81 28.39 -10.99
C GLY A 28 1.89 27.28 -11.00
N LEU A 29 2.21 26.65 -9.87
CA LEU A 29 3.22 25.58 -9.79
C LEU A 29 2.63 24.17 -9.98
N VAL A 30 1.30 24.02 -10.00
CA VAL A 30 0.63 22.74 -10.29
C VAL A 30 1.12 22.13 -11.61
N ALA A 31 1.37 22.96 -12.63
CA ALA A 31 1.88 22.49 -13.92
C ALA A 31 3.33 21.93 -13.83
N SER A 32 4.16 22.44 -12.94
CA SER A 32 5.54 21.95 -12.73
C SER A 32 5.60 20.69 -11.85
N PHE A 33 4.56 20.46 -11.05
CA PHE A 33 4.39 19.27 -10.22
C PHE A 33 3.63 18.14 -10.91
N LYS A 34 3.16 18.34 -12.14
CA LYS A 34 2.30 17.40 -12.85
C LYS A 34 2.90 15.99 -12.92
N SER A 35 4.20 15.86 -13.17
CA SER A 35 4.86 14.53 -13.21
C SER A 35 4.92 13.84 -11.84
N THR A 36 4.98 14.59 -10.75
CA THR A 36 4.94 14.05 -9.37
C THR A 36 3.52 13.68 -8.98
N LEU A 37 2.53 14.41 -9.48
CA LEU A 37 1.12 14.16 -9.25
C LEU A 37 0.61 12.98 -10.11
N ASP A 38 1.20 12.73 -11.28
CA ASP A 38 0.92 11.54 -12.10
C ASP A 38 1.26 10.22 -11.35
N GLU A 39 2.28 10.24 -10.47
CA GLU A 39 2.56 9.11 -9.59
C GLU A 39 1.44 8.86 -8.58
N ALA A 40 0.81 9.92 -8.06
CA ALA A 40 -0.31 9.79 -7.13
C ALA A 40 -1.56 9.22 -7.81
N LEU A 41 -1.83 9.63 -9.06
CA LEU A 41 -2.92 9.08 -9.88
C LEU A 41 -2.75 7.60 -10.21
N SER A 42 -1.50 7.17 -10.37
CA SER A 42 -1.16 5.78 -10.72
C SER A 42 -1.01 4.87 -9.48
N ALA A 43 -1.11 5.43 -8.29
CA ALA A 43 -0.96 4.67 -7.05
C ALA A 43 -2.21 3.84 -6.73
N SER A 44 -2.01 2.62 -6.24
CA SER A 44 -3.10 1.79 -5.73
C SER A 44 -3.51 2.18 -4.30
N LEU A 45 -2.62 2.86 -3.58
CA LEU A 45 -2.82 3.36 -2.22
C LEU A 45 -1.95 4.59 -1.99
N LEU A 46 -2.52 5.63 -1.39
CA LEU A 46 -1.80 6.81 -0.92
C LEU A 46 -1.57 6.74 0.59
N LEU A 47 -0.34 6.97 1.03
CA LEU A 47 -0.02 7.23 2.42
C LEU A 47 0.09 8.74 2.62
N HIS A 48 -0.91 9.34 3.25
CA HIS A 48 -0.90 10.75 3.60
C HIS A 48 -0.23 10.92 4.97
N VAL A 49 1.08 11.22 4.94
CA VAL A 49 1.89 11.35 6.16
C VAL A 49 1.82 12.77 6.68
N ILE A 50 1.36 12.92 7.92
CA ILE A 50 1.04 14.18 8.59
C ILE A 50 1.93 14.33 9.82
N ASP A 51 2.53 15.50 10.02
CA ASP A 51 3.24 15.83 11.25
C ASP A 51 2.22 16.19 12.35
N SER A 52 1.97 15.29 13.29
CA SER A 52 1.00 15.48 14.37
C SER A 52 1.42 16.55 15.40
N GLY A 53 2.69 16.95 15.38
CA GLY A 53 3.24 18.01 16.21
C GLY A 53 3.11 19.42 15.60
N ASP A 54 2.79 19.55 14.31
CA ASP A 54 2.58 20.85 13.68
C ASP A 54 1.17 21.39 14.02
N PRO A 55 1.04 22.53 14.71
CA PRO A 55 -0.26 23.09 15.05
C PRO A 55 -1.10 23.47 13.82
N GLY A 56 -0.48 23.62 12.65
CA GLY A 56 -1.15 23.95 11.38
C GLY A 56 -1.47 22.74 10.51
N PHE A 57 -1.34 21.51 11.02
CA PHE A 57 -1.51 20.30 10.20
C PHE A 57 -2.91 20.18 9.57
N GLU A 58 -3.95 20.66 10.24
CA GLU A 58 -5.32 20.60 9.71
C GLU A 58 -5.48 21.42 8.44
N ALA A 59 -4.93 22.64 8.43
CA ALA A 59 -4.94 23.46 7.22
C ALA A 59 -4.12 22.83 6.09
N GLN A 60 -3.01 22.17 6.40
CA GLN A 60 -2.20 21.44 5.42
C GLN A 60 -2.95 20.22 4.86
N LEU A 61 -3.70 19.54 5.70
CA LEU A 61 -4.53 18.39 5.32
C LEU A 61 -5.61 18.82 4.33
N GLU A 62 -6.33 19.91 4.62
CA GLU A 62 -7.32 20.47 3.70
C GLU A 62 -6.72 20.88 2.34
N VAL A 63 -5.55 21.49 2.35
CA VAL A 63 -4.85 21.86 1.10
C VAL A 63 -4.48 20.62 0.31
N THR A 64 -3.97 19.58 0.97
CA THR A 64 -3.61 18.33 0.30
C THR A 64 -4.83 17.64 -0.30
N ASP A 65 -5.93 17.54 0.45
CA ASP A 65 -7.17 16.93 -0.05
C ASP A 65 -7.75 17.72 -1.24
N LYS A 66 -7.69 19.05 -1.23
CA LYS A 66 -8.08 19.89 -2.38
C LYS A 66 -7.22 19.63 -3.62
N VAL A 67 -5.90 19.55 -3.45
CA VAL A 67 -4.98 19.29 -4.56
C VAL A 67 -5.21 17.89 -5.13
N LEU A 68 -5.41 16.89 -4.29
CA LEU A 68 -5.73 15.53 -4.75
C LEU A 68 -7.04 15.50 -5.56
N ALA A 69 -8.06 16.25 -5.13
CA ALA A 69 -9.31 16.38 -5.89
C ALA A 69 -9.10 17.13 -7.22
N GLU A 70 -8.34 18.22 -7.25
CA GLU A 70 -8.04 18.98 -8.47
C GLU A 70 -7.34 18.15 -9.55
N ILE A 71 -6.52 17.16 -9.14
CA ILE A 71 -5.84 16.26 -10.08
C ILE A 71 -6.63 14.99 -10.39
N GLY A 72 -7.78 14.77 -9.75
CA GLY A 72 -8.60 13.57 -9.92
C GLY A 72 -8.10 12.35 -9.17
N ALA A 73 -7.34 12.53 -8.09
CA ALA A 73 -6.82 11.47 -7.22
C ALA A 73 -7.63 11.30 -5.92
N ASP A 74 -8.79 11.91 -5.81
CA ASP A 74 -9.70 11.83 -4.65
C ASP A 74 -10.29 10.43 -4.45
N ASP A 75 -10.49 9.68 -5.53
CA ASP A 75 -10.96 8.29 -5.52
C ASP A 75 -9.87 7.26 -5.19
N VAL A 76 -8.59 7.66 -5.21
CA VAL A 76 -7.50 6.75 -4.83
C VAL A 76 -7.58 6.47 -3.32
N PRO A 77 -7.63 5.18 -2.91
CA PRO A 77 -7.63 4.82 -1.50
C PRO A 77 -6.48 5.49 -0.75
N LYS A 78 -6.76 6.01 0.44
CA LYS A 78 -5.73 6.68 1.24
C LYS A 78 -5.78 6.27 2.71
N ILE A 79 -4.60 6.12 3.31
CA ILE A 79 -4.40 5.96 4.75
C ILE A 79 -3.77 7.23 5.29
N ARG A 80 -4.42 7.89 6.27
CA ARG A 80 -3.84 9.02 6.99
C ARG A 80 -2.92 8.48 8.08
N VAL A 81 -1.66 8.92 8.03
CA VAL A 81 -0.62 8.52 8.99
C VAL A 81 -0.18 9.75 9.77
N PHE A 82 -0.64 9.89 11.01
CA PHE A 82 -0.20 10.94 11.92
C PHE A 82 1.12 10.51 12.57
N ASN A 83 2.22 11.04 12.05
CA ASN A 83 3.56 10.74 12.50
C ASN A 83 4.03 11.71 13.59
N LYS A 84 5.12 11.34 14.26
CA LYS A 84 5.83 12.10 15.28
C LYS A 84 5.05 12.28 16.59
N ILE A 85 4.21 11.32 16.98
CA ILE A 85 3.49 11.36 18.27
C ILE A 85 4.47 11.45 19.46
N ASP A 86 5.71 11.05 19.27
CA ASP A 86 6.81 11.13 20.23
C ASP A 86 7.26 12.56 20.57
N TYR A 87 6.75 13.59 19.89
CA TYR A 87 6.97 14.98 20.30
C TYR A 87 6.35 15.28 21.67
N LEU A 88 5.31 14.58 22.06
CA LEU A 88 4.78 14.57 23.41
C LEU A 88 5.62 13.63 24.27
N ASN A 89 6.31 14.18 25.28
CA ASN A 89 7.21 13.42 26.15
C ASN A 89 6.45 12.61 27.23
N ASP A 90 5.16 12.90 27.42
CA ASP A 90 4.32 12.24 28.42
C ASP A 90 3.42 11.17 27.79
N ALA A 91 3.42 9.96 28.36
CA ALA A 91 2.64 8.83 27.85
C ALA A 91 1.13 9.02 27.96
N VAL A 92 0.65 9.73 28.97
CA VAL A 92 -0.79 10.03 29.12
C VAL A 92 -1.22 10.99 28.03
N ALA A 93 -0.45 12.07 27.84
CA ALA A 93 -0.72 13.05 26.79
C ALA A 93 -0.67 12.41 25.38
N GLN A 94 0.25 11.44 25.14
CA GLN A 94 0.26 10.67 23.88
C GLN A 94 -1.02 9.87 23.70
N THR A 95 -1.47 9.16 24.74
CA THR A 95 -2.68 8.33 24.68
C THR A 95 -3.93 9.17 24.42
N GLU A 96 -4.06 10.31 25.10
CA GLU A 96 -5.15 11.26 24.88
C GLU A 96 -5.14 11.79 23.44
N ARG A 97 -3.97 12.18 22.94
CA ARG A 97 -3.84 12.70 21.57
C ARG A 97 -4.13 11.65 20.51
N ILE A 98 -3.72 10.41 20.71
CA ILE A 98 -4.05 9.28 19.84
C ILE A 98 -5.57 9.10 19.77
N SER A 99 -6.24 9.06 20.92
CA SER A 99 -7.70 8.91 21.00
C SER A 99 -8.44 10.06 20.32
N GLU A 100 -7.97 11.29 20.49
CA GLU A 100 -8.52 12.48 19.83
C GLU A 100 -8.41 12.39 18.30
N LEU A 101 -7.21 12.03 17.79
CA LEU A 101 -6.97 11.92 16.37
C LEU A 101 -7.80 10.78 15.74
N GLN A 102 -7.88 9.63 16.39
CA GLN A 102 -8.68 8.50 15.92
C GLN A 102 -10.19 8.77 15.97
N THR A 103 -10.65 9.58 16.93
CA THR A 103 -12.04 10.02 16.97
C THR A 103 -12.38 10.97 15.83
N LYS A 104 -11.47 11.92 15.54
CA LYS A 104 -11.67 12.94 14.50
C LYS A 104 -11.45 12.39 13.09
N TYR A 105 -10.51 11.46 12.96
CA TYR A 105 -10.11 10.85 11.69
C TYR A 105 -10.19 9.33 11.82
N PRO A 106 -11.36 8.72 11.68
CA PRO A 106 -11.50 7.26 11.68
C PRO A 106 -10.57 6.62 10.67
N ASP A 107 -10.05 5.43 10.97
CA ASP A 107 -9.13 4.65 10.14
C ASP A 107 -7.74 5.30 9.93
N CYS A 108 -7.39 6.32 10.74
CA CYS A 108 -6.03 6.83 10.73
C CYS A 108 -5.08 5.95 11.56
N ILE A 109 -3.81 5.98 11.20
CA ILE A 109 -2.72 5.40 11.98
C ILE A 109 -1.97 6.53 12.66
N VAL A 110 -1.79 6.43 13.98
CA VAL A 110 -0.99 7.40 14.76
C VAL A 110 0.27 6.70 15.24
N LEU A 111 1.43 7.24 14.88
CA LEU A 111 2.69 6.55 15.10
C LEU A 111 3.87 7.50 15.34
N SER A 112 5.00 6.93 15.73
CA SER A 112 6.32 7.55 15.61
C SER A 112 7.20 6.71 14.68
N ALA A 113 7.69 7.29 13.60
CA ALA A 113 8.64 6.64 12.70
C ALA A 113 9.99 6.27 13.38
N ARG A 114 10.20 6.70 14.62
CA ARG A 114 11.36 6.32 15.45
C ARG A 114 11.16 5.01 16.22
N ARG A 115 9.91 4.53 16.32
CA ARG A 115 9.56 3.31 17.05
C ARG A 115 9.41 2.16 16.06
N LYS A 116 10.15 1.07 16.30
CA LYS A 116 10.10 -0.09 15.39
C LYS A 116 8.73 -0.78 15.36
N ASP A 117 8.06 -0.83 16.50
CA ASP A 117 6.76 -1.48 16.65
C ASP A 117 5.68 -0.70 15.86
N ASP A 118 5.70 0.64 15.92
CA ASP A 118 4.79 1.50 15.17
C ASP A 118 4.99 1.32 13.63
N ILE A 119 6.25 1.19 13.20
CA ILE A 119 6.56 0.91 11.80
C ILE A 119 6.11 -0.48 11.36
N ALA A 120 6.23 -1.47 12.25
CA ALA A 120 5.72 -2.82 11.99
C ALA A 120 4.20 -2.83 11.85
N GLU A 121 3.48 -2.07 12.66
CA GLU A 121 2.03 -1.89 12.57
C GLU A 121 1.62 -1.23 11.25
N LEU A 122 2.30 -0.15 10.85
CA LEU A 122 2.07 0.49 9.55
C LEU A 122 2.31 -0.48 8.38
N HIS A 123 3.41 -1.25 8.45
CA HIS A 123 3.71 -2.27 7.45
C HIS A 123 2.57 -3.29 7.33
N GLN A 124 2.08 -3.82 8.46
CA GLN A 124 0.96 -4.75 8.48
C GLN A 124 -0.31 -4.15 7.90
N ALA A 125 -0.63 -2.90 8.20
CA ALA A 125 -1.80 -2.21 7.65
C ALA A 125 -1.72 -2.07 6.12
N ILE A 126 -0.55 -1.74 5.58
CA ILE A 126 -0.33 -1.66 4.13
C ILE A 126 -0.50 -3.04 3.49
N VAL A 127 0.16 -4.07 4.03
CA VAL A 127 0.07 -5.44 3.51
C VAL A 127 -1.37 -5.94 3.56
N HIS A 128 -2.06 -5.71 4.67
CA HIS A 128 -3.46 -6.11 4.84
C HIS A 128 -4.38 -5.46 3.80
N PHE A 129 -4.19 -4.16 3.52
CA PHE A 129 -4.94 -3.46 2.47
C PHE A 129 -4.83 -4.18 1.12
N PHE A 130 -3.63 -4.57 0.71
CA PHE A 130 -3.42 -5.27 -0.55
C PHE A 130 -3.90 -6.71 -0.52
N GLN A 131 -3.76 -7.41 0.60
CA GLN A 131 -4.24 -8.79 0.76
C GLN A 131 -5.77 -8.90 0.67
N GLN A 132 -6.51 -7.89 1.11
CA GLN A 132 -7.96 -7.85 0.97
C GLN A 132 -8.43 -7.80 -0.49
N GLN A 133 -7.58 -7.40 -1.41
CA GLN A 133 -7.87 -7.31 -2.84
C GLN A 133 -7.50 -8.59 -3.60
N LEU A 134 -6.88 -9.57 -2.93
CA LEU A 134 -6.51 -10.83 -3.54
C LEU A 134 -7.75 -11.68 -3.82
N VAL A 135 -7.78 -12.29 -5.00
CA VAL A 135 -8.83 -13.22 -5.45
C VAL A 135 -8.27 -14.63 -5.40
N GLU A 136 -9.10 -15.57 -4.95
CA GLU A 136 -8.76 -16.99 -4.96
C GLU A 136 -8.92 -17.57 -6.36
N SER A 137 -7.97 -18.39 -6.78
CA SER A 137 -7.96 -19.10 -8.05
C SER A 137 -7.29 -20.45 -7.92
N GLU A 138 -7.51 -21.28 -8.91
CA GLU A 138 -6.96 -22.63 -9.01
C GLU A 138 -6.30 -22.81 -10.37
N ILE A 139 -5.17 -23.53 -10.41
CA ILE A 139 -4.49 -23.88 -11.64
C ILE A 139 -3.93 -25.30 -11.54
N PHE A 140 -4.03 -26.04 -12.63
CA PHE A 140 -3.35 -27.32 -12.79
C PHE A 140 -2.15 -27.14 -13.71
N LEU A 141 -0.97 -27.55 -13.25
CA LEU A 141 0.27 -27.54 -14.02
C LEU A 141 0.67 -28.99 -14.36
N PRO A 142 0.60 -29.41 -15.62
CA PRO A 142 1.20 -30.64 -16.07
C PRO A 142 2.71 -30.67 -15.76
N TRP A 143 3.30 -31.86 -15.66
CA TRP A 143 4.76 -31.96 -15.41
C TRP A 143 5.61 -31.27 -16.48
N ALA A 144 5.09 -31.10 -17.70
CA ALA A 144 5.76 -30.32 -18.76
C ALA A 144 5.82 -28.81 -18.46
N ALA A 145 4.84 -28.26 -17.72
CA ALA A 145 4.69 -26.82 -17.42
C ALA A 145 5.25 -26.43 -16.05
N GLN A 146 6.15 -27.22 -15.46
CA GLN A 146 6.71 -26.94 -14.12
C GLN A 146 7.54 -25.65 -14.02
N GLY A 147 7.91 -25.03 -15.14
CA GLY A 147 8.54 -23.70 -15.16
C GLY A 147 7.72 -22.63 -14.46
N LEU A 148 6.39 -22.71 -14.53
CA LEU A 148 5.46 -21.75 -13.89
C LEU A 148 5.36 -21.91 -12.38
N ARG A 149 5.75 -23.04 -11.81
CA ARG A 149 5.69 -23.27 -10.36
C ARG A 149 6.44 -22.21 -9.56
N GLY A 150 7.64 -21.86 -10.00
CA GLY A 150 8.46 -20.82 -9.36
C GLY A 150 7.77 -19.46 -9.38
N GLU A 151 7.05 -19.13 -10.45
CA GLU A 151 6.30 -17.89 -10.56
C GLU A 151 5.07 -17.85 -9.62
N ILE A 152 4.37 -18.98 -9.49
CA ILE A 152 3.26 -19.12 -8.54
C ILE A 152 3.76 -18.82 -7.11
N PHE A 153 4.84 -19.45 -6.66
CA PHE A 153 5.39 -19.20 -5.33
C PHE A 153 5.96 -17.80 -5.13
N ALA A 154 6.42 -17.14 -6.19
CA ALA A 154 6.97 -15.79 -6.12
C ALA A 154 5.90 -14.68 -6.11
N SER A 155 4.72 -14.93 -6.75
CA SER A 155 3.70 -13.89 -7.00
C SER A 155 2.33 -14.18 -6.39
N CYS A 156 2.13 -15.37 -5.81
CA CYS A 156 0.86 -15.79 -5.22
C CYS A 156 1.01 -16.22 -3.76
N GLU A 157 -0.04 -16.04 -3.00
CA GLU A 157 -0.22 -16.68 -1.69
C GLU A 157 -0.77 -18.09 -1.92
N VAL A 158 0.10 -19.10 -1.86
CA VAL A 158 -0.28 -20.50 -2.07
C VAL A 158 -1.01 -21.01 -0.83
N LEU A 159 -2.27 -21.41 -1.03
CA LEU A 159 -3.15 -21.97 0.03
C LEU A 159 -3.02 -23.49 0.10
N GLU A 160 -2.90 -24.14 -1.06
CA GLU A 160 -2.84 -25.60 -1.16
C GLU A 160 -2.05 -26.01 -2.40
N GLU A 161 -1.26 -27.06 -2.26
CA GLU A 161 -0.61 -27.75 -3.36
C GLU A 161 -0.93 -29.24 -3.24
N ARG A 162 -1.49 -29.83 -4.32
CA ARG A 162 -1.69 -31.25 -4.47
C ARG A 162 -0.97 -31.76 -5.68
N VAL A 163 -0.25 -32.86 -5.55
CA VAL A 163 0.57 -33.44 -6.60
C VAL A 163 0.04 -34.84 -6.89
N ASP A 164 -0.07 -35.16 -8.19
CA ASP A 164 -0.42 -36.50 -8.66
C ASP A 164 0.49 -36.97 -9.81
N ALA A 165 0.15 -38.10 -10.43
CA ALA A 165 0.95 -38.67 -11.51
C ALA A 165 0.98 -37.80 -12.79
N SER A 166 0.02 -36.88 -12.97
CA SER A 166 -0.15 -36.05 -14.17
C SER A 166 0.43 -34.64 -14.01
N GLY A 167 0.53 -34.14 -12.78
CA GLY A 167 1.01 -32.79 -12.52
C GLY A 167 0.82 -32.32 -11.09
N ALA A 168 0.78 -31.00 -10.92
CA ALA A 168 0.54 -30.31 -9.66
C ALA A 168 -0.68 -29.40 -9.77
N PHE A 169 -1.58 -29.51 -8.81
CA PHE A 169 -2.74 -28.65 -8.64
C PHE A 169 -2.43 -27.63 -7.55
N PHE A 170 -2.67 -26.35 -7.83
CA PHE A 170 -2.48 -25.25 -6.91
C PHE A 170 -3.79 -24.52 -6.66
N ARG A 171 -4.10 -24.24 -5.39
CA ARG A 171 -5.10 -23.27 -4.96
C ARG A 171 -4.35 -22.12 -4.29
N PHE A 172 -4.58 -20.92 -4.77
CA PHE A 172 -3.80 -19.74 -4.37
C PHE A 172 -4.64 -18.47 -4.43
N ARG A 173 -4.11 -17.40 -3.82
CA ARG A 173 -4.66 -16.05 -3.93
C ARG A 173 -3.65 -15.14 -4.58
N SER A 174 -4.11 -14.30 -5.50
CA SER A 174 -3.28 -13.28 -6.15
C SER A 174 -4.13 -12.15 -6.72
N THR A 175 -3.49 -11.16 -7.35
CA THR A 175 -4.21 -10.12 -8.07
C THR A 175 -4.84 -10.67 -9.34
N PRO A 176 -5.96 -10.10 -9.83
CA PRO A 176 -6.62 -10.55 -11.06
C PRO A 176 -5.68 -10.59 -12.27
N GLU A 177 -4.73 -9.63 -12.37
CA GLU A 177 -3.77 -9.53 -13.46
C GLU A 177 -2.77 -10.68 -13.44
N VAL A 178 -2.26 -11.05 -12.26
CA VAL A 178 -1.34 -12.19 -12.09
C VAL A 178 -2.07 -13.49 -12.41
N ILE A 179 -3.30 -13.64 -11.95
CA ILE A 179 -4.13 -14.82 -12.23
C ILE A 179 -4.33 -14.99 -13.73
N ALA A 180 -4.76 -13.92 -14.44
CA ALA A 180 -4.95 -13.96 -15.88
C ALA A 180 -3.68 -14.36 -16.62
N ARG A 181 -2.54 -13.75 -16.25
CA ARG A 181 -1.24 -14.08 -16.84
C ARG A 181 -0.82 -15.54 -16.64
N LEU A 182 -1.01 -16.09 -15.42
CA LEU A 182 -0.68 -17.47 -15.12
C LEU A 182 -1.53 -18.45 -15.94
N HIS A 183 -2.82 -18.17 -16.12
CA HIS A 183 -3.69 -18.99 -16.96
C HIS A 183 -3.26 -18.93 -18.44
N GLU A 184 -2.99 -17.74 -18.99
CA GLU A 184 -2.48 -17.59 -20.35
C GLU A 184 -1.17 -18.37 -20.59
N LEU A 185 -0.22 -18.31 -19.65
CA LEU A 185 1.04 -19.02 -19.75
C LEU A 185 0.83 -20.54 -19.67
N SER A 186 -0.07 -21.01 -18.79
CA SER A 186 -0.40 -22.43 -18.67
C SER A 186 -1.05 -22.99 -19.95
N ASP A 187 -1.92 -22.22 -20.58
CA ASP A 187 -2.61 -22.60 -21.82
C ASP A 187 -1.64 -22.69 -23.00
N ASN A 188 -0.57 -21.86 -23.01
CA ASN A 188 0.45 -21.86 -24.06
C ASN A 188 1.48 -22.99 -23.92
N GLU A 189 1.60 -23.61 -22.75
CA GLU A 189 2.51 -24.74 -22.51
C GLU A 189 1.81 -26.12 -22.65
N ASN A 190 0.50 -26.16 -22.90
CA ASN A 190 -0.30 -27.34 -23.21
C ASN A 190 -0.40 -27.54 -24.72
#